data_1652aaf30d05a447a08e5614c3ad8e6b
#
_entry.id   1652aaf30d05a447a08e5614c3ad8e6b
#
_cell.length_a   1.000
_cell.length_b   1.000
_cell.length_c   1.000
_cell.angle_alpha   90.00
_cell.angle_beta   90.00
_cell.angle_gamma   90.00
#
_symmetry.space_group_name_H-M   'P 1'
#
loop_
_entity.id
_entity.type
_entity.pdbx_description
1 polymer ?
#
loop_
_entity_poly.entity_id
_entity_poly.type
_entity_poly.pdbx_seq_one_letter_code
_entity_poly.pdbx_strand_id
1 'polypeptide(L)'
;MKELVLARHGESELSVIDRLNGDVSVEVRLTELGRGQARQLGRAVGPVDLVAHTEFARTRETAELAWPDTPLLVVPELNEIAFGRFEGTLWTDGYHEWVLNTAPDEACPGGGESRLAAVQRYLRGYRLLVERPEERIALVAHGAQIRYILLAVEGLPPSRVLDRVEPAKPFTVGAEAFARAIEVIDSWASAPAF
;
A
#
# COMPACT_ATOMS: atom_id res chain seq x y z
N MET A 1 4.21 19.16 0.64
CA MET A 1 4.16 18.19 1.79
C MET A 1 5.43 18.27 2.60
N LYS A 2 5.36 18.20 3.96
CA LYS A 2 6.51 18.12 4.87
C LYS A 2 6.67 16.69 5.44
N GLU A 3 5.57 16.02 5.68
CA GLU A 3 5.51 14.72 6.32
C GLU A 3 4.44 13.83 5.67
N LEU A 4 4.78 12.56 5.45
CA LEU A 4 3.86 11.51 5.03
C LEU A 4 3.75 10.46 6.14
N VAL A 5 2.53 10.20 6.59
CA VAL A 5 2.22 9.09 7.50
C VAL A 5 1.66 7.93 6.69
N LEU A 6 2.38 6.84 6.65
CA LEU A 6 1.98 5.61 5.96
C LEU A 6 1.26 4.68 6.94
N ALA A 7 0.15 4.09 6.56
CA ALA A 7 -0.50 3.02 7.32
C ALA A 7 -1.16 2.01 6.38
N ARG A 8 -0.98 0.72 6.68
CA ARG A 8 -1.80 -0.32 6.06
C ARG A 8 -3.23 -0.19 6.59
N HIS A 9 -4.22 -0.48 5.75
CA HIS A 9 -5.61 -0.57 6.22
C HIS A 9 -5.75 -1.47 7.46
N GLY A 10 -6.75 -1.23 8.30
CA GLY A 10 -7.10 -2.07 9.43
C GLY A 10 -7.37 -3.52 9.01
N GLU A 11 -7.43 -4.44 9.95
CA GLU A 11 -7.78 -5.82 9.66
C GLU A 11 -9.10 -5.89 8.89
N SER A 12 -9.13 -6.70 7.81
CA SER A 12 -10.29 -6.85 6.93
C SER A 12 -10.71 -8.31 6.81
N GLU A 13 -11.94 -8.54 6.36
CA GLU A 13 -12.58 -9.85 6.26
C GLU A 13 -11.73 -10.92 5.56
N LEU A 14 -11.00 -10.56 4.50
CA LEU A 14 -10.10 -11.48 3.82
C LEU A 14 -8.69 -11.50 4.41
N SER A 15 -8.21 -10.37 4.96
CA SER A 15 -6.87 -10.33 5.56
C SER A 15 -6.75 -11.12 6.85
N VAL A 16 -7.84 -11.30 7.61
CA VAL A 16 -7.88 -12.10 8.84
C VAL A 16 -7.75 -13.60 8.57
N ILE A 17 -8.12 -14.04 7.37
CA ILE A 17 -8.01 -15.42 6.91
C ILE A 17 -6.94 -15.59 5.82
N ASP A 18 -5.99 -14.66 5.73
CA ASP A 18 -4.84 -14.63 4.83
C ASP A 18 -5.16 -14.83 3.33
N ARG A 19 -6.37 -14.40 2.88
CA ARG A 19 -6.74 -14.44 1.47
C ARG A 19 -6.31 -13.19 0.74
N LEU A 20 -5.84 -13.38 -0.49
CA LEU A 20 -5.45 -12.32 -1.41
C LEU A 20 -6.69 -11.60 -1.96
N ASN A 21 -6.62 -10.28 -2.07
CA ASN A 21 -7.65 -9.48 -2.72
C ASN A 21 -7.03 -8.22 -3.33
N GLY A 22 -6.80 -8.26 -4.62
CA GLY A 22 -6.37 -7.16 -5.49
C GLY A 22 -7.43 -6.72 -6.48
N ASP A 23 -8.61 -7.36 -6.48
CA ASP A 23 -9.75 -6.95 -7.30
C ASP A 23 -10.63 -5.95 -6.54
N VAL A 24 -10.65 -4.71 -7.00
CA VAL A 24 -11.44 -3.62 -6.41
C VAL A 24 -12.95 -3.85 -6.52
N SER A 25 -13.40 -4.66 -7.48
CA SER A 25 -14.83 -4.99 -7.65
C SER A 25 -15.35 -5.91 -6.54
N VAL A 26 -14.45 -6.60 -5.83
CA VAL A 26 -14.78 -7.43 -4.66
C VAL A 26 -14.75 -6.56 -3.40
N GLU A 27 -15.93 -6.20 -2.91
CA GLU A 27 -16.04 -5.38 -1.71
C GLU A 27 -15.61 -6.18 -0.48
N VAL A 28 -14.52 -5.75 0.16
CA VAL A 28 -13.96 -6.31 1.40
C VAL A 28 -13.88 -5.21 2.44
N ARG A 29 -14.59 -5.38 3.55
CA ARG A 29 -14.70 -4.40 4.63
C ARG A 29 -13.75 -4.72 5.78
N LEU A 30 -13.62 -3.76 6.69
CA LEU A 30 -12.91 -3.97 7.95
C LEU A 30 -13.71 -4.91 8.86
N THR A 31 -12.99 -5.73 9.62
CA THR A 31 -13.56 -6.42 10.78
C THR A 31 -13.83 -5.41 11.92
N GLU A 32 -14.54 -5.81 12.96
CA GLU A 32 -14.73 -4.92 14.12
C GLU A 32 -13.39 -4.59 14.80
N LEU A 33 -12.45 -5.53 14.84
CA LEU A 33 -11.09 -5.29 15.30
C LEU A 33 -10.40 -4.24 14.39
N GLY A 34 -10.52 -4.39 13.07
CA GLY A 34 -9.97 -3.43 12.10
C GLY A 34 -10.52 -2.02 12.25
N ARG A 35 -11.80 -1.87 12.55
CA ARG A 35 -12.41 -0.56 12.87
C ARG A 35 -11.85 0.03 14.16
N GLY A 36 -11.61 -0.80 15.18
CA GLY A 36 -10.93 -0.41 16.41
C GLY A 36 -9.49 0.08 16.15
N GLN A 37 -8.74 -0.67 15.32
CA GLN A 37 -7.39 -0.32 14.89
C GLN A 37 -7.35 1.02 14.14
N ALA A 38 -8.29 1.25 13.23
CA ALA A 38 -8.40 2.51 12.48
C ALA A 38 -8.61 3.72 13.42
N ARG A 39 -9.53 3.62 14.37
CA ARG A 39 -9.75 4.70 15.36
C ARG A 39 -8.51 4.92 16.25
N GLN A 40 -7.79 3.87 16.59
CA GLN A 40 -6.54 3.97 17.35
C GLN A 40 -5.43 4.63 16.54
N LEU A 41 -5.32 4.33 15.23
CA LEU A 41 -4.40 4.98 14.31
C LEU A 41 -4.59 6.50 14.33
N GLY A 42 -5.82 6.99 14.16
CA GLY A 42 -6.11 8.42 14.18
C GLY A 42 -5.74 9.09 15.51
N ARG A 43 -6.03 8.43 16.64
CA ARG A 43 -5.62 8.93 17.96
C ARG A 43 -4.11 8.97 18.15
N ALA A 44 -3.39 7.97 17.66
CA ALA A 44 -1.93 7.88 17.79
C ALA A 44 -1.20 8.89 16.92
N VAL A 45 -1.70 9.16 15.72
CA VAL A 45 -1.09 10.07 14.74
C VAL A 45 -1.51 11.53 15.00
N GLY A 46 -2.75 11.75 15.42
CA GLY A 46 -3.33 13.09 15.54
C GLY A 46 -3.74 13.70 14.20
N PRO A 47 -3.95 15.04 14.13
CA PRO A 47 -4.45 15.71 12.93
C PRO A 47 -3.52 15.57 11.72
N VAL A 48 -4.12 15.46 10.54
CA VAL A 48 -3.46 15.53 9.23
C VAL A 48 -4.27 16.46 8.32
N ASP A 49 -3.65 17.02 7.28
CA ASP A 49 -4.31 17.99 6.40
C ASP A 49 -5.09 17.29 5.27
N LEU A 50 -4.67 16.08 4.91
CA LEU A 50 -5.26 15.26 3.84
C LEU A 50 -5.06 13.79 4.16
N VAL A 51 -6.06 12.95 3.84
CA VAL A 51 -5.92 11.49 3.86
C VAL A 51 -6.04 10.94 2.45
N ALA A 52 -4.95 10.44 1.91
CA ALA A 52 -4.93 9.68 0.68
C ALA A 52 -5.30 8.21 0.98
N HIS A 53 -6.12 7.60 0.13
CA HIS A 53 -6.47 6.20 0.22
C HIS A 53 -6.68 5.60 -1.18
N THR A 54 -6.73 4.29 -1.27
CA THR A 54 -6.99 3.57 -2.53
C THR A 54 -8.50 3.42 -2.77
N GLU A 55 -8.89 2.87 -3.91
CA GLU A 55 -10.32 2.62 -4.23
C GLU A 55 -10.96 1.53 -3.36
N PHE A 56 -10.18 0.72 -2.64
CA PHE A 56 -10.69 -0.38 -1.84
C PHE A 56 -11.47 0.09 -0.61
N ALA A 57 -12.64 -0.53 -0.38
CA ALA A 57 -13.50 -0.21 0.76
C ALA A 57 -12.76 -0.23 2.10
N ARG A 58 -11.87 -1.20 2.33
CA ARG A 58 -11.08 -1.33 3.56
C ARG A 58 -10.11 -0.17 3.82
N THR A 59 -9.52 0.43 2.77
CA THR A 59 -8.64 1.59 2.93
C THR A 59 -9.44 2.85 3.18
N ARG A 60 -10.54 3.03 2.46
CA ARG A 60 -11.49 4.13 2.66
C ARG A 60 -12.08 4.10 4.07
N GLU A 61 -12.60 2.97 4.51
CA GLU A 61 -13.19 2.80 5.86
C GLU A 61 -12.14 3.07 6.95
N THR A 62 -10.87 2.66 6.76
CA THR A 62 -9.77 3.00 7.67
C THR A 62 -9.54 4.50 7.73
N ALA A 63 -9.50 5.18 6.57
CA ALA A 63 -9.29 6.63 6.48
C ALA A 63 -10.41 7.42 7.17
N GLU A 64 -11.67 7.08 6.87
CA GLU A 64 -12.87 7.72 7.44
C GLU A 64 -12.94 7.56 8.97
N LEU A 65 -12.56 6.39 9.49
CA LEU A 65 -12.59 6.13 10.93
C LEU A 65 -11.40 6.74 11.69
N ALA A 66 -10.24 6.85 11.04
CA ALA A 66 -9.06 7.45 11.65
C ALA A 66 -9.15 8.99 11.67
N TRP A 67 -9.66 9.60 10.60
CA TRP A 67 -9.71 11.06 10.43
C TRP A 67 -11.05 11.51 9.83
N PRO A 68 -12.15 11.45 10.61
CA PRO A 68 -13.52 11.64 10.11
C PRO A 68 -13.79 13.03 9.52
N ASP A 69 -13.07 14.05 9.97
CA ASP A 69 -13.28 15.45 9.56
C ASP A 69 -12.21 15.95 8.57
N THR A 70 -11.33 15.05 8.09
CA THR A 70 -10.24 15.41 7.18
C THR A 70 -10.62 15.13 5.73
N PRO A 71 -10.28 16.01 4.77
CA PRO A 71 -10.49 15.75 3.35
C PRO A 71 -9.85 14.44 2.90
N LEU A 72 -10.58 13.69 2.06
CA LEU A 72 -10.12 12.42 1.49
C LEU A 72 -9.71 12.60 0.02
N LEU A 73 -8.66 11.90 -0.38
CA LEU A 73 -8.17 11.81 -1.76
C LEU A 73 -8.05 10.34 -2.17
N VAL A 74 -8.81 9.95 -3.18
CA VAL A 74 -8.65 8.61 -3.79
C VAL A 74 -7.46 8.64 -4.74
N VAL A 75 -6.55 7.67 -4.58
CA VAL A 75 -5.36 7.50 -5.43
C VAL A 75 -5.35 6.08 -6.00
N PRO A 76 -6.02 5.85 -7.15
CA PRO A 76 -6.13 4.52 -7.79
C PRO A 76 -4.77 3.91 -8.13
N GLU A 77 -3.77 4.74 -8.40
CA GLU A 77 -2.40 4.31 -8.67
C GLU A 77 -1.80 3.53 -7.50
N LEU A 78 -2.33 3.70 -6.29
CA LEU A 78 -1.89 3.00 -5.08
C LEU A 78 -2.80 1.83 -4.69
N ASN A 79 -3.65 1.35 -5.59
CA ASN A 79 -4.43 0.13 -5.40
C ASN A 79 -3.51 -1.08 -5.14
N GLU A 80 -4.03 -2.09 -4.46
CA GLU A 80 -3.31 -3.37 -4.27
C GLU A 80 -2.94 -3.96 -5.65
N ILE A 81 -1.91 -4.79 -5.66
CA ILE A 81 -1.53 -5.53 -6.88
C ILE A 81 -2.66 -6.48 -7.29
N ALA A 82 -2.92 -6.57 -8.59
CA ALA A 82 -3.88 -7.54 -9.11
C ALA A 82 -3.26 -8.94 -9.12
N PHE A 83 -3.83 -9.86 -8.35
CA PHE A 83 -3.31 -11.21 -8.16
C PHE A 83 -3.72 -12.20 -9.25
N GLY A 84 -4.54 -11.79 -10.22
CA GLY A 84 -4.98 -12.63 -11.34
C GLY A 84 -5.63 -13.92 -10.87
N ARG A 85 -5.14 -15.07 -11.34
CA ARG A 85 -5.71 -16.38 -10.96
C ARG A 85 -5.63 -16.70 -9.46
N PHE A 86 -4.85 -15.95 -8.69
CA PHE A 86 -4.70 -16.18 -7.25
C PHE A 86 -5.65 -15.31 -6.41
N GLU A 87 -6.52 -14.49 -7.04
CA GLU A 87 -7.55 -13.74 -6.30
C GLU A 87 -8.38 -14.68 -5.43
N GLY A 88 -8.58 -14.30 -4.17
CA GLY A 88 -9.36 -15.07 -3.18
C GLY A 88 -8.68 -16.33 -2.64
N THR A 89 -7.49 -16.71 -3.11
CA THR A 89 -6.74 -17.84 -2.56
C THR A 89 -5.91 -17.43 -1.35
N LEU A 90 -5.36 -18.40 -0.60
CA LEU A 90 -4.36 -18.11 0.42
C LEU A 90 -3.04 -17.70 -0.24
N TRP A 91 -2.24 -16.90 0.46
CA TRP A 91 -0.89 -16.56 0.02
C TRP A 91 -0.06 -17.80 -0.31
N THR A 92 -0.21 -18.86 0.48
CA THR A 92 0.53 -20.13 0.34
C THR A 92 -0.01 -21.02 -0.78
N ASP A 93 -1.18 -20.73 -1.33
CA ASP A 93 -1.82 -21.56 -2.38
C ASP A 93 -1.29 -21.21 -3.79
N GLY A 94 0.03 -21.13 -3.91
CA GLY A 94 0.75 -21.00 -5.18
C GLY A 94 1.24 -19.59 -5.49
N TYR A 95 0.64 -18.50 -4.95
CA TYR A 95 1.14 -17.14 -5.22
C TYR A 95 2.54 -16.91 -4.64
N HIS A 96 2.81 -17.41 -3.43
CA HIS A 96 4.15 -17.34 -2.82
C HIS A 96 5.19 -18.04 -3.68
N GLU A 97 4.89 -19.24 -4.15
CA GLU A 97 5.79 -19.99 -5.04
C GLU A 97 6.00 -19.25 -6.36
N TRP A 98 4.93 -18.71 -6.95
CA TRP A 98 5.02 -17.90 -8.16
C TRP A 98 5.93 -16.68 -7.95
N VAL A 99 5.77 -15.94 -6.85
CA VAL A 99 6.63 -14.79 -6.50
C VAL A 99 8.10 -15.18 -6.40
N LEU A 100 8.41 -16.33 -5.81
CA LEU A 100 9.79 -16.81 -5.64
C LEU A 100 10.47 -17.21 -6.95
N ASN A 101 9.71 -17.67 -7.94
CA ASN A 101 10.25 -18.32 -9.15
C ASN A 101 10.11 -17.45 -10.41
N THR A 102 9.56 -16.24 -10.33
CA THR A 102 9.33 -15.38 -11.51
C THR A 102 10.18 -14.13 -11.50
N ALA A 103 10.47 -13.63 -12.70
CA ALA A 103 11.11 -12.32 -12.88
C ALA A 103 10.17 -11.17 -12.50
N PRO A 104 10.69 -9.97 -12.16
CA PRO A 104 9.85 -8.83 -11.76
C PRO A 104 8.85 -8.37 -12.82
N ASP A 105 9.17 -8.53 -14.08
CA ASP A 105 8.36 -8.14 -15.25
C ASP A 105 7.38 -9.24 -15.72
N GLU A 106 7.48 -10.44 -15.16
CA GLU A 106 6.54 -11.51 -15.48
C GLU A 106 5.15 -11.22 -14.92
N ALA A 107 4.14 -11.20 -15.80
CA ALA A 107 2.76 -10.94 -15.42
C ALA A 107 2.15 -12.13 -14.65
N CYS A 108 1.40 -11.82 -13.61
CA CYS A 108 0.68 -12.84 -12.85
C CYS A 108 -0.39 -13.50 -13.73
N PRO A 109 -0.45 -14.85 -13.83
CA PRO A 109 -1.40 -15.54 -14.68
C PRO A 109 -2.85 -15.17 -14.37
N GLY A 110 -3.71 -15.23 -15.38
CA GLY A 110 -5.13 -14.90 -15.23
C GLY A 110 -5.42 -13.40 -15.22
N GLY A 111 -4.56 -12.60 -15.85
CA GLY A 111 -4.75 -11.15 -16.01
C GLY A 111 -4.26 -10.33 -14.82
N GLY A 112 -3.46 -10.90 -13.94
CA GLY A 112 -2.85 -10.14 -12.84
C GLY A 112 -1.65 -9.30 -13.29
N GLU A 113 -1.19 -8.40 -12.42
CA GLU A 113 -0.05 -7.53 -12.69
C GLU A 113 1.29 -8.26 -12.48
N SER A 114 2.32 -7.83 -13.21
CA SER A 114 3.70 -8.07 -12.80
C SER A 114 4.07 -7.13 -11.63
N ARG A 115 5.07 -7.51 -10.85
CA ARG A 115 5.58 -6.64 -9.77
C ARG A 115 6.14 -5.33 -10.31
N LEU A 116 6.80 -5.38 -11.47
CA LEU A 116 7.29 -4.20 -12.15
C LEU A 116 6.14 -3.26 -12.56
N ALA A 117 5.08 -3.79 -13.18
CA ALA A 117 3.92 -2.98 -13.58
C ALA A 117 3.25 -2.32 -12.36
N ALA A 118 3.07 -3.08 -11.28
CA ALA A 118 2.54 -2.55 -10.02
C ALA A 118 3.42 -1.43 -9.45
N VAL A 119 4.75 -1.64 -9.39
CA VAL A 119 5.71 -0.62 -8.90
C VAL A 119 5.69 0.63 -9.77
N GLN A 120 5.66 0.50 -11.08
CA GLN A 120 5.55 1.65 -12.00
C GLN A 120 4.24 2.43 -11.79
N ARG A 121 3.16 1.74 -11.48
CA ARG A 121 1.88 2.37 -11.09
C ARG A 121 2.00 3.08 -9.75
N TYR A 122 2.61 2.45 -8.73
CA TYR A 122 2.84 3.06 -7.42
C TYR A 122 3.69 4.32 -7.51
N LEU A 123 4.74 4.33 -8.33
CA LEU A 123 5.57 5.52 -8.56
C LEU A 123 4.74 6.72 -9.05
N ARG A 124 3.75 6.50 -9.93
CA ARG A 124 2.85 7.59 -10.33
C ARG A 124 2.03 8.12 -9.16
N GLY A 125 1.48 7.23 -8.34
CA GLY A 125 0.74 7.61 -7.14
C GLY A 125 1.59 8.34 -6.10
N TYR A 126 2.82 7.91 -5.88
CA TYR A 126 3.74 8.60 -4.96
C TYR A 126 4.11 10.00 -5.44
N ARG A 127 4.35 10.18 -6.76
CA ARG A 127 4.61 11.50 -7.35
C ARG A 127 3.43 12.45 -7.20
N LEU A 128 2.19 11.96 -7.35
CA LEU A 128 0.99 12.75 -7.07
C LEU A 128 0.97 13.27 -5.62
N LEU A 129 1.38 12.46 -4.65
CA LEU A 129 1.43 12.88 -3.25
C LEU A 129 2.54 13.91 -2.99
N VAL A 130 3.69 13.79 -3.64
CA VAL A 130 4.79 14.77 -3.51
C VAL A 130 4.36 16.17 -3.97
N GLU A 131 3.56 16.25 -5.03
CA GLU A 131 3.08 17.50 -5.62
C GLU A 131 1.98 18.20 -4.80
N ARG A 132 1.47 17.53 -3.76
CA ARG A 132 0.39 18.10 -2.93
C ARG A 132 0.87 19.29 -2.08
N PRO A 133 0.04 20.34 -1.95
CA PRO A 133 0.36 21.52 -1.15
C PRO A 133 0.24 21.27 0.36
N GLU A 134 -0.53 20.25 0.79
CA GLU A 134 -0.75 19.94 2.19
C GLU A 134 0.57 19.60 2.89
N GLU A 135 0.73 20.06 4.14
CA GLU A 135 1.97 19.86 4.88
C GLU A 135 2.10 18.45 5.44
N ARG A 136 1.00 17.92 5.99
CA ARG A 136 0.95 16.60 6.61
C ARG A 136 -0.11 15.72 5.97
N ILE A 137 0.32 14.69 5.26
CA ILE A 137 -0.57 13.76 4.55
C ILE A 137 -0.52 12.38 5.21
N ALA A 138 -1.68 11.76 5.43
CA ALA A 138 -1.75 10.34 5.73
C ALA A 138 -2.04 9.55 4.45
N LEU A 139 -1.35 8.44 4.22
CA LEU A 139 -1.65 7.47 3.17
C LEU A 139 -2.09 6.16 3.80
N VAL A 140 -3.34 5.78 3.57
CA VAL A 140 -3.88 4.47 3.91
C VAL A 140 -3.85 3.58 2.66
N ALA A 141 -2.98 2.59 2.65
CA ALA A 141 -2.76 1.72 1.51
C ALA A 141 -2.63 0.23 1.93
N HIS A 142 -1.87 -0.55 1.19
CA HIS A 142 -1.70 -1.98 1.36
C HIS A 142 -0.25 -2.34 1.71
N GLY A 143 0.02 -3.62 1.97
CA GLY A 143 1.30 -4.05 2.49
C GLY A 143 2.50 -3.78 1.58
N ALA A 144 2.36 -4.07 0.29
CA ALA A 144 3.47 -3.96 -0.67
C ALA A 144 3.93 -2.52 -0.87
N GLN A 145 3.00 -1.57 -1.09
CA GLN A 145 3.32 -0.16 -1.29
C GLN A 145 4.10 0.42 -0.12
N ILE A 146 3.61 0.14 1.11
CA ILE A 146 4.24 0.65 2.33
C ILE A 146 5.62 0.03 2.51
N ARG A 147 5.75 -1.28 2.33
CA ARG A 147 7.03 -1.97 2.52
C ARG A 147 8.09 -1.48 1.52
N TYR A 148 7.71 -1.24 0.25
CA TYR A 148 8.64 -0.70 -0.73
C TYR A 148 9.16 0.70 -0.35
N ILE A 149 8.29 1.59 0.16
CA ILE A 149 8.74 2.89 0.68
C ILE A 149 9.67 2.72 1.88
N LEU A 150 9.33 1.86 2.85
CA LEU A 150 10.14 1.66 4.04
C LEU A 150 11.53 1.11 3.71
N LEU A 151 11.63 0.15 2.79
CA LEU A 151 12.93 -0.34 2.28
C LEU A 151 13.71 0.77 1.58
N ALA A 152 13.04 1.54 0.72
CA ALA A 152 13.69 2.59 -0.05
C ALA A 152 14.15 3.78 0.81
N VAL A 153 13.49 4.07 1.92
CA VAL A 153 13.97 5.04 2.93
C VAL A 153 15.31 4.60 3.52
N GLU A 154 15.54 3.31 3.64
CA GLU A 154 16.81 2.71 4.07
C GLU A 154 17.82 2.56 2.91
N GLY A 155 17.48 3.02 1.71
CA GLY A 155 18.31 2.91 0.50
C GLY A 155 18.26 1.53 -0.16
N LEU A 156 17.33 0.67 0.24
CA LEU A 156 17.18 -0.68 -0.29
C LEU A 156 16.13 -0.72 -1.41
N PRO A 157 16.38 -1.43 -2.52
CA PRO A 157 15.41 -1.57 -3.60
C PRO A 157 14.22 -2.45 -3.19
N PRO A 158 13.14 -2.45 -4.00
CA PRO A 158 12.07 -3.43 -3.86
C PRO A 158 12.59 -4.86 -3.74
N SER A 159 12.09 -5.61 -2.78
CA SER A 159 12.49 -7.00 -2.52
C SER A 159 11.45 -7.99 -3.04
N ARG A 160 11.92 -9.19 -3.42
CA ARG A 160 11.07 -10.30 -3.86
C ARG A 160 10.08 -10.74 -2.78
N VAL A 161 10.57 -10.89 -1.56
CA VAL A 161 9.76 -11.26 -0.39
C VAL A 161 9.69 -10.06 0.55
N LEU A 162 8.49 -9.75 0.98
CA LEU A 162 8.21 -8.61 1.85
C LEU A 162 7.74 -9.10 3.22
N ASP A 163 8.33 -8.53 4.28
CA ASP A 163 7.78 -8.71 5.61
C ASP A 163 6.37 -8.12 5.70
N ARG A 164 5.54 -8.77 6.49
CA ARG A 164 4.17 -8.31 6.73
C ARG A 164 4.16 -6.93 7.39
N VAL A 165 3.39 -6.01 6.84
CA VAL A 165 3.06 -4.74 7.47
C VAL A 165 1.85 -4.94 8.37
N GLU A 166 1.99 -4.59 9.65
CA GLU A 166 0.89 -4.69 10.62
C GLU A 166 -0.27 -3.75 10.24
N PRO A 167 -1.54 -4.21 10.39
CA PRO A 167 -2.70 -3.36 10.13
C PRO A 167 -2.70 -2.09 10.99
N ALA A 168 -3.01 -0.97 10.38
CA ALA A 168 -3.16 0.35 11.02
C ALA A 168 -1.97 0.80 11.90
N LYS A 169 -0.77 0.26 11.66
CA LYS A 169 0.47 0.74 12.30
C LYS A 169 1.00 1.93 11.52
N PRO A 170 1.20 3.10 12.16
CA PRO A 170 1.74 4.26 11.46
C PRO A 170 3.25 4.19 11.29
N PHE A 171 3.72 4.69 10.14
CA PHE A 171 5.12 4.95 9.83
C PHE A 171 5.24 6.38 9.30
N THR A 172 6.06 7.19 9.91
CA THR A 172 6.24 8.59 9.52
C THR A 172 7.51 8.75 8.70
N VAL A 173 7.36 9.40 7.54
CA VAL A 173 8.46 9.66 6.61
C VAL A 173 8.47 11.15 6.26
N GLY A 174 9.60 11.81 6.47
CA GLY A 174 9.78 13.21 6.06
C GLY A 174 9.86 13.35 4.53
N ALA A 175 9.49 14.52 4.02
CA ALA A 175 9.41 14.79 2.58
C ALA A 175 10.68 14.45 1.80
N GLU A 176 11.86 14.82 2.33
CA GLU A 176 13.14 14.52 1.68
C GLU A 176 13.44 13.02 1.62
N ALA A 177 13.14 12.30 2.71
CA ALA A 177 13.34 10.86 2.76
C ALA A 177 12.37 10.15 1.80
N PHE A 178 11.14 10.63 1.69
CA PHE A 178 10.15 10.11 0.74
C PHE A 178 10.57 10.37 -0.71
N ALA A 179 11.07 11.57 -1.03
CA ALA A 179 11.58 11.88 -2.37
C ALA A 179 12.75 10.96 -2.75
N ARG A 180 13.73 10.77 -1.85
CA ARG A 180 14.84 9.82 -2.07
C ARG A 180 14.34 8.38 -2.23
N ALA A 181 13.34 7.96 -1.46
CA ALA A 181 12.76 6.63 -1.58
C ALA A 181 12.13 6.41 -2.98
N ILE A 182 11.46 7.41 -3.53
CA ILE A 182 10.93 7.36 -4.90
C ILE A 182 12.07 7.18 -5.92
N GLU A 183 13.19 7.87 -5.77
CA GLU A 183 14.36 7.72 -6.66
C GLU A 183 14.96 6.29 -6.60
N VAL A 184 15.04 5.70 -5.41
CA VAL A 184 15.51 4.32 -5.23
C VAL A 184 14.58 3.34 -5.95
N ILE A 185 13.26 3.48 -5.78
CA ILE A 185 12.27 2.62 -6.42
C ILE A 185 12.28 2.82 -7.95
N ASP A 186 12.40 4.05 -8.44
CA ASP A 186 12.45 4.38 -9.86
C ASP A 186 13.73 3.82 -10.55
N SER A 187 14.84 3.90 -9.85
CA SER A 187 16.10 3.27 -10.31
C SER A 187 15.95 1.76 -10.44
N TRP A 188 15.34 1.09 -9.46
CA TRP A 188 15.04 -0.34 -9.55
C TRP A 188 14.08 -0.64 -10.71
N ALA A 189 13.03 0.16 -10.90
CA ALA A 189 12.06 -0.05 -11.98
C ALA A 189 12.66 0.11 -13.38
N SER A 190 13.78 0.83 -13.51
CA SER A 190 14.51 1.00 -14.77
C SER A 190 15.39 -0.20 -15.14
N ALA A 191 15.80 -1.01 -14.16
CA ALA A 191 16.60 -2.22 -14.34
C ALA A 191 16.21 -3.27 -13.27
N PRO A 192 14.98 -3.82 -13.33
CA PRO A 192 14.42 -4.61 -12.26
C PRO A 192 15.14 -5.97 -12.12
N ALA A 193 15.54 -6.28 -10.89
CA ALA A 193 16.15 -7.55 -10.51
C ALA A 193 15.80 -7.92 -9.06
N PHE A 194 15.72 -9.22 -8.80
CA PHE A 194 15.61 -9.78 -7.46
C PHE A 194 16.67 -10.86 -7.23
#